data_b9fe5642544db86d8e58440549f6e059
#
_entry.id   b9fe5642544db86d8e58440549f6e059
#
_cell.length_a   1.000
_cell.length_b   1.000
_cell.length_c   1.000
_cell.angle_alpha   90.00
_cell.angle_beta   90.00
_cell.angle_gamma   90.00
#
_symmetry.space_group_name_H-M   'P 1'
#
loop_
_entity.id
_entity.type
_entity.pdbx_description
1 polymer ?
#
loop_
_entity_poly.entity_id
_entity_poly.type
_entity_poly.pdbx_seq_one_letter_code
_entity_poly.pdbx_strand_id
1 'polypeptide(L)'
;MSERKTIYLCLAHMSEEGWEQKYVKEAFDTNWVVPMGPNVNAFEKDLEEFVNSNDNANLNLNRKVVCLSAGTAAVHLALIACGVKAGDEVL
;
A
#
# COMPACT_ATOMS: atom_id res chain seq x y z
N MET A 1 -35.22 -2.37 -24.99
CA MET A 1 -34.62 -1.83 -23.76
C MET A 1 -33.29 -2.52 -23.52
N SER A 2 -32.24 -1.75 -23.35
CA SER A 2 -30.96 -2.30 -22.97
C SER A 2 -31.00 -2.76 -21.51
N GLU A 3 -30.62 -3.99 -21.22
CA GLU A 3 -30.46 -4.44 -19.85
C GLU A 3 -29.36 -3.64 -19.17
N ARG A 4 -29.66 -3.09 -18.00
CA ARG A 4 -28.66 -2.41 -17.20
C ARG A 4 -27.78 -3.44 -16.50
N LYS A 5 -26.53 -3.47 -16.86
CA LYS A 5 -25.56 -4.33 -16.17
C LYS A 5 -25.37 -3.83 -14.74
N THR A 6 -25.51 -4.73 -13.78
CA THR A 6 -25.21 -4.43 -12.37
C THR A 6 -23.73 -4.16 -12.20
N ILE A 7 -23.41 -3.02 -11.59
CA ILE A 7 -22.05 -2.67 -11.21
C ILE A 7 -21.97 -2.80 -9.69
N TYR A 8 -21.17 -3.76 -9.23
CA TYR A 8 -20.97 -3.97 -7.80
C TYR A 8 -19.96 -2.98 -7.25
N LEU A 9 -20.14 -2.58 -6.01
CA LEU A 9 -19.24 -1.64 -5.33
C LEU A 9 -17.85 -2.23 -5.14
N CYS A 10 -17.79 -3.52 -4.83
CA CYS A 10 -16.54 -4.23 -4.61
C CYS A 10 -16.64 -5.63 -5.20
N LEU A 11 -15.69 -5.98 -6.04
CA LEU A 11 -15.52 -7.32 -6.59
C LEU A 11 -14.16 -7.86 -6.16
N ALA A 12 -14.16 -8.98 -5.44
CA ALA A 12 -12.94 -9.74 -5.20
C ALA A 12 -12.53 -10.42 -6.51
N HIS A 13 -11.47 -9.96 -7.10
CA HIS A 13 -10.95 -10.53 -8.35
C HIS A 13 -9.43 -10.58 -8.30
N MET A 14 -8.90 -11.77 -8.49
CA MET A 14 -7.45 -11.97 -8.58
C MET A 14 -6.97 -11.72 -10.02
N SER A 15 -5.66 -11.52 -10.18
CA SER A 15 -5.07 -11.35 -11.50
C SER A 15 -5.21 -12.61 -12.34
N GLU A 16 -5.46 -12.46 -13.64
CA GLU A 16 -5.52 -13.61 -14.57
C GLU A 16 -4.15 -14.27 -14.73
N GLU A 17 -3.08 -13.52 -14.54
CA GLU A 17 -1.70 -13.97 -14.63
C GLU A 17 -1.22 -14.79 -13.43
N GLY A 18 -1.99 -14.78 -12.32
CA GLY A 18 -1.69 -15.54 -11.11
C GLY A 18 -0.55 -14.97 -10.27
N TRP A 19 -0.34 -13.66 -10.32
CA TRP A 19 0.73 -12.98 -9.58
C TRP A 19 0.64 -13.19 -8.07
N GLU A 20 -0.56 -13.15 -7.53
CA GLU A 20 -0.80 -13.29 -6.08
C GLU A 20 -0.30 -14.64 -5.59
N GLN A 21 -0.71 -15.73 -6.26
CA GLN A 21 -0.29 -17.08 -5.90
C GLN A 21 1.20 -17.30 -6.10
N LYS A 22 1.78 -16.70 -7.14
CA LYS A 22 3.21 -16.76 -7.39
C LYS A 22 4.00 -16.15 -6.23
N TYR A 23 3.64 -14.97 -5.78
CA TYR A 23 4.33 -14.32 -4.67
C TYR A 23 4.12 -15.03 -3.33
N VAL A 24 2.91 -15.54 -3.08
CA VAL A 24 2.65 -16.35 -1.88
C VAL A 24 3.51 -17.62 -1.89
N LYS A 25 3.55 -18.33 -3.02
CA LYS A 25 4.37 -19.53 -3.16
C LYS A 25 5.85 -19.23 -2.94
N GLU A 26 6.37 -18.17 -3.54
CA GLU A 26 7.75 -17.74 -3.37
C GLU A 26 8.08 -17.45 -1.90
N ALA A 27 7.17 -16.78 -1.19
CA ALA A 27 7.36 -16.48 0.23
C ALA A 27 7.48 -17.77 1.06
N PHE A 28 6.64 -18.77 0.79
CA PHE A 28 6.72 -20.06 1.46
C PHE A 28 7.98 -20.84 1.06
N ASP A 29 8.31 -20.87 -0.21
CA ASP A 29 9.50 -21.62 -0.71
C ASP A 29 10.82 -21.05 -0.15
N THR A 30 10.86 -19.75 0.10
CA THR A 30 12.05 -19.05 0.61
C THR A 30 11.99 -18.74 2.11
N ASN A 31 10.96 -19.18 2.80
CA ASN A 31 10.70 -18.93 4.23
C ASN A 31 10.52 -17.44 4.61
N TRP A 32 10.24 -16.58 3.67
CA TRP A 32 9.95 -15.16 3.92
C TRP A 32 8.48 -14.93 4.28
N VAL A 33 8.02 -15.60 5.34
CA VAL A 33 6.66 -15.50 5.89
C VAL A 33 6.61 -14.68 7.19
N VAL A 34 7.46 -13.67 7.26
CA VAL A 34 7.61 -12.75 8.40
C VAL A 34 7.32 -11.31 7.96
N PRO A 35 7.15 -10.35 8.90
CA PRO A 35 6.78 -8.97 8.55
C PRO A 35 7.83 -8.17 7.77
N MET A 36 8.94 -8.75 7.43
CA MET A 36 10.03 -8.13 6.68
C MET A 36 10.52 -9.09 5.60
N GLY A 37 11.25 -8.59 4.63
CA GLY A 37 11.82 -9.43 3.58
C GLY A 37 11.96 -8.70 2.25
N PRO A 38 12.45 -9.41 1.20
CA PRO A 38 12.73 -8.80 -0.10
C PRO A 38 11.51 -8.14 -0.75
N ASN A 39 10.34 -8.76 -0.66
CA ASN A 39 9.12 -8.24 -1.30
C ASN A 39 8.64 -6.94 -0.64
N VAL A 40 8.66 -6.86 0.68
CA VAL A 40 8.30 -5.62 1.40
C VAL A 40 9.28 -4.50 1.04
N ASN A 41 10.57 -4.79 1.07
CA ASN A 41 11.60 -3.81 0.74
C ASN A 41 11.47 -3.30 -0.70
N ALA A 42 11.23 -4.20 -1.65
CA ALA A 42 11.04 -3.86 -3.05
C ALA A 42 9.78 -3.01 -3.24
N PHE A 43 8.69 -3.37 -2.60
CA PHE A 43 7.43 -2.62 -2.66
C PHE A 43 7.58 -1.20 -2.12
N GLU A 44 8.21 -1.03 -0.97
CA GLU A 44 8.49 0.28 -0.40
C GLU A 44 9.36 1.13 -1.34
N LYS A 45 10.40 0.53 -1.91
CA LYS A 45 11.29 1.21 -2.85
C LYS A 45 10.57 1.64 -4.12
N ASP A 46 9.78 0.76 -4.73
CA ASP A 46 9.04 1.06 -5.94
C ASP A 46 8.04 2.20 -5.72
N LEU A 47 7.35 2.19 -4.58
CA LEU A 47 6.44 3.28 -4.23
C LEU A 47 7.19 4.59 -3.93
N GLU A 48 8.35 4.54 -3.29
CA GLU A 48 9.18 5.73 -3.08
C GLU A 48 9.60 6.35 -4.42
N GLU A 49 10.04 5.53 -5.37
CA GLU A 49 10.39 5.99 -6.71
C GLU A 49 9.17 6.62 -7.40
N PHE A 50 8.00 6.00 -7.30
CA PHE A 50 6.77 6.51 -7.90
C PHE A 50 6.36 7.87 -7.31
N VAL A 51 6.29 8.02 -5.99
CA VAL A 51 5.84 9.26 -5.36
C VAL A 51 6.86 10.40 -5.49
N ASN A 52 8.15 10.08 -5.62
CA ASN A 52 9.20 11.09 -5.81
C ASN A 52 9.34 11.50 -7.28
N SER A 53 9.10 10.59 -8.23
CA SER A 53 9.15 10.91 -9.66
C SER A 53 8.00 11.80 -10.13
N ASN A 54 6.87 11.79 -9.43
CA ASN A 54 5.69 12.60 -9.75
C ASN A 54 5.67 13.96 -9.03
N ASP A 55 6.81 14.45 -8.59
CA ASP A 55 6.92 15.74 -7.92
C ASP A 55 6.91 16.88 -8.95
N ASN A 56 5.71 17.33 -9.31
CA ASN A 56 5.51 18.42 -10.29
C ASN A 56 5.96 19.79 -9.77
N ALA A 57 6.23 19.92 -8.48
CA ALA A 57 6.60 21.20 -7.85
C ALA A 57 8.10 21.41 -7.73
N ASN A 58 8.93 20.47 -8.17
CA ASN A 58 10.40 20.50 -8.05
C ASN A 58 10.89 20.83 -6.62
N LEU A 59 10.14 20.37 -5.61
CA LEU A 59 10.45 20.65 -4.21
C LEU A 59 11.59 19.79 -3.67
N ASN A 60 12.14 18.87 -4.47
CA ASN A 60 13.16 17.90 -4.08
C ASN A 60 12.81 17.16 -2.78
N LEU A 61 11.53 16.89 -2.58
CA LEU A 61 11.05 16.16 -1.41
C LEU A 61 11.49 14.71 -1.49
N ASN A 62 12.26 14.30 -0.49
CA ASN A 62 12.67 12.91 -0.34
C ASN A 62 11.63 12.18 0.51
N ARG A 63 10.53 11.79 -0.13
CA ARG A 63 9.44 11.07 0.53
C ARG A 63 9.88 9.64 0.81
N LYS A 64 9.52 9.15 1.98
CA LYS A 64 9.75 7.76 2.39
C LYS A 64 8.43 7.01 2.44
N VAL A 65 8.49 5.72 2.13
CA VAL A 65 7.33 4.83 2.20
C VAL A 65 7.61 3.75 3.25
N VAL A 66 6.64 3.51 4.10
CA VAL A 66 6.68 2.43 5.07
C VAL A 66 5.42 1.58 4.95
N CYS A 67 5.61 0.27 4.84
CA CYS A 67 4.52 -0.69 4.81
C CYS A 67 4.07 -1.03 6.21
N LEU A 68 2.75 -1.09 6.40
CA LEU A 68 2.11 -1.43 7.66
C LEU A 68 1.12 -2.58 7.44
N SER A 69 0.65 -3.17 8.53
CA SER A 69 -0.21 -4.36 8.48
C SER A 69 -1.60 -4.10 7.91
N ALA A 70 -2.09 -2.86 7.99
CA ALA A 70 -3.43 -2.50 7.51
C ALA A 70 -3.55 -0.99 7.30
N GLY A 71 -4.57 -0.57 6.54
CA GLY A 71 -4.87 0.85 6.35
C GLY A 71 -5.17 1.58 7.66
N THR A 72 -5.82 0.94 8.62
CA THR A 72 -6.04 1.50 9.95
C THR A 72 -4.74 1.84 10.67
N ALA A 73 -3.74 0.96 10.57
CA ALA A 73 -2.41 1.21 11.13
C ALA A 73 -1.72 2.38 10.40
N ALA A 74 -1.89 2.50 9.09
CA ALA A 74 -1.36 3.59 8.30
C ALA A 74 -1.96 4.94 8.70
N VAL A 75 -3.28 5.01 8.89
CA VAL A 75 -3.96 6.22 9.38
C VAL A 75 -3.46 6.60 10.78
N HIS A 76 -3.33 5.62 11.67
CA HIS A 76 -2.81 5.85 13.02
C HIS A 76 -1.40 6.45 12.99
N LEU A 77 -0.50 5.86 12.21
CA LEU A 77 0.87 6.38 12.07
C LEU A 77 0.88 7.78 11.46
N ALA A 78 0.04 8.04 10.46
CA ALA A 78 -0.07 9.36 9.84
C ALA A 78 -0.51 10.43 10.84
N LEU A 79 -1.47 10.13 11.70
CA LEU A 79 -1.92 11.05 12.75
C LEU A 79 -0.79 11.34 13.76
N ILE A 80 -0.03 10.33 14.16
CA ILE A 80 1.14 10.51 15.03
C ILE A 80 2.18 11.39 14.34
N ALA A 81 2.47 11.13 13.07
CA ALA A 81 3.44 11.91 12.30
C ALA A 81 3.01 13.38 12.15
N CYS A 82 1.71 13.66 12.09
CA CYS A 82 1.16 15.03 12.08
C CYS A 82 1.16 15.71 13.46
N GLY A 83 1.58 15.02 14.51
CA GLY A 83 1.64 15.58 15.85
C GLY A 83 0.30 15.60 16.60
N VAL A 84 -0.69 14.84 16.12
CA VAL A 84 -2.00 14.72 16.77
C VAL A 84 -1.86 13.98 18.09
N LYS A 85 -2.48 14.50 19.14
CA LYS A 85 -2.38 13.97 20.51
C LYS A 85 -3.70 14.13 21.25
N ALA A 86 -3.76 13.59 22.46
CA ALA A 86 -4.96 13.62 23.29
C ALA A 86 -5.46 15.06 23.46
N GLY A 87 -6.75 15.26 23.25
CA GLY A 87 -7.42 16.57 23.31
C GLY A 87 -7.54 17.27 21.94
N ASP A 88 -6.86 16.80 20.91
CA ASP A 88 -6.99 17.35 19.56
C ASP A 88 -8.25 16.84 18.86
N GLU A 89 -8.78 17.66 17.97
CA GLU A 89 -9.90 17.30 17.10
C GLU A 89 -9.39 17.06 15.68
N VAL A 90 -9.93 16.02 15.03
CA VAL A 90 -9.64 15.69 13.63
C VAL A 90 -10.95 15.67 12.85
N LEU A 91 -11.02 16.46 11.78
CA LEU A 91 -12.20 16.58 10.92
C LEU A 91 -12.24 15.48 9.83
#